data_952e7b31daa9848895f2580b5cf56949
#
_entry.id   952e7b31daa9848895f2580b5cf56949
#
_cell.length_a   1.000
_cell.length_b   1.000
_cell.length_c   1.000
_cell.angle_alpha   90.00
_cell.angle_beta   90.00
_cell.angle_gamma   90.00
#
_symmetry.space_group_name_H-M   'P 1'
#
loop_
_entity.id
_entity.type
_entity.pdbx_description
1 polymer ?
#
loop_
_entity_poly.entity_id
_entity_poly.type
_entity_poly.pdbx_seq_one_letter_code
_entity_poly.pdbx_strand_id
1 'polypeptide(L)'
;TMITAGLPESMLAKRIEAWENALPPYLKLAYLPNPGAVRLRLSAYEVEGESVAREIESRFEALRRIIPHNIIGFETATMQEVVHKILTERSLTLATAESCTGGGIAAAITEVPGSSAWFREGFVTYAAEAKTSLLDVDPKMIEEEGVVSEDVAQAMARGALARCPDSTLAVAVTGVAGPTGGTYLTPVGTVCIGWAERFNEHIVTYVRTIHAHGSRSMVRRATVLTALEGLIELMRFGNPAVMPCEY
;
A
#
# COMPACT_ATOMS: atom_id res chain seq x y z
N THR A 1 -15.09 7.34 11.78
CA THR A 1 -14.47 7.36 10.45
C THR A 1 -13.91 5.99 10.12
N MET A 2 -14.06 5.54 8.88
CA MET A 2 -13.50 4.31 8.32
C MET A 2 -12.60 4.68 7.15
N ILE A 3 -11.47 4.03 7.00
CA ILE A 3 -10.54 4.26 5.90
C ILE A 3 -10.63 3.08 4.96
N THR A 4 -10.85 3.37 3.67
CA THR A 4 -10.92 2.37 2.61
C THR A 4 -9.85 2.63 1.55
N ALA A 5 -9.39 1.56 0.89
CA ALA A 5 -8.45 1.61 -0.23
C ALA A 5 -8.81 0.59 -1.31
N GLY A 6 -8.13 0.64 -2.46
CA GLY A 6 -8.32 -0.30 -3.57
C GLY A 6 -9.59 -0.04 -4.41
N LEU A 7 -10.37 1.02 -4.13
CA LEU A 7 -11.51 1.44 -4.94
C LEU A 7 -11.50 2.97 -5.11
N PRO A 8 -11.66 3.47 -6.33
CA PRO A 8 -11.97 4.87 -6.57
C PRO A 8 -13.29 5.26 -5.88
N GLU A 9 -13.43 6.54 -5.48
CA GLU A 9 -14.61 7.05 -4.79
C GLU A 9 -15.92 6.69 -5.50
N SER A 10 -15.98 6.86 -6.81
CA SER A 10 -17.20 6.56 -7.59
C SER A 10 -17.59 5.08 -7.57
N MET A 11 -16.62 4.17 -7.60
CA MET A 11 -16.86 2.74 -7.51
C MET A 11 -17.24 2.33 -6.09
N LEU A 12 -16.58 2.91 -5.09
CA LEU A 12 -16.91 2.71 -3.68
C LEU A 12 -18.35 3.15 -3.40
N ALA A 13 -18.72 4.36 -3.82
CA ALA A 13 -20.08 4.89 -3.66
C ALA A 13 -21.14 3.98 -4.28
N LYS A 14 -20.91 3.53 -5.53
CA LYS A 14 -21.81 2.58 -6.20
C LYS A 14 -21.93 1.25 -5.45
N ARG A 15 -20.84 0.76 -4.88
CA ARG A 15 -20.82 -0.53 -4.17
C ARG A 15 -21.56 -0.49 -2.84
N ILE A 16 -21.56 0.66 -2.16
CA ILE A 16 -22.20 0.84 -0.86
C ILE A 16 -23.53 1.60 -0.92
N GLU A 17 -24.02 1.95 -2.11
CA GLU A 17 -25.23 2.75 -2.35
C GLU A 17 -26.45 2.24 -1.56
N ALA A 18 -26.72 0.94 -1.59
CA ALA A 18 -27.83 0.35 -0.86
C ALA A 18 -27.68 0.49 0.66
N TRP A 19 -26.47 0.40 1.18
CA TRP A 19 -26.15 0.60 2.58
C TRP A 19 -26.27 2.08 2.97
N GLU A 20 -25.80 2.98 2.14
CA GLU A 20 -25.89 4.43 2.34
C GLU A 20 -27.35 4.89 2.37
N ASN A 21 -28.17 4.42 1.42
CA ASN A 21 -29.59 4.71 1.35
C ASN A 21 -30.40 4.16 2.54
N ALA A 22 -29.87 3.15 3.24
CA ALA A 22 -30.49 2.56 4.44
C ALA A 22 -30.06 3.28 5.74
N LEU A 23 -29.27 4.34 5.66
CA LEU A 23 -28.91 5.13 6.83
C LEU A 23 -30.12 5.94 7.34
N PRO A 24 -30.30 6.04 8.66
CA PRO A 24 -31.33 6.90 9.22
C PRO A 24 -31.09 8.38 8.86
N PRO A 25 -32.13 9.20 8.74
CA PRO A 25 -32.04 10.60 8.26
C PRO A 25 -31.05 11.47 9.03
N TYR A 26 -30.82 11.18 10.31
CA TYR A 26 -29.89 11.92 11.17
C TYR A 26 -28.42 11.48 11.03
N LEU A 27 -28.14 10.37 10.33
CA LEU A 27 -26.78 9.98 9.97
C LEU A 27 -26.47 10.42 8.55
N LYS A 28 -25.35 11.11 8.38
CA LYS A 28 -24.86 11.54 7.07
C LYS A 28 -23.50 10.94 6.80
N LEU A 29 -23.36 10.35 5.61
CA LEU A 29 -22.10 9.87 5.08
C LEU A 29 -21.38 10.99 4.34
N ALA A 30 -20.08 11.12 4.57
CA ALA A 30 -19.20 11.98 3.79
C ALA A 30 -18.05 11.11 3.24
N TYR A 31 -17.77 11.28 1.95
CA TYR A 31 -16.60 10.75 1.28
C TYR A 31 -15.48 11.79 1.35
N LEU A 32 -14.34 11.42 1.88
CA LEU A 32 -13.17 12.28 2.05
C LEU A 32 -12.00 11.64 1.30
N PRO A 33 -11.88 11.91 -0.03
CA PRO A 33 -10.84 11.29 -0.83
C PRO A 33 -9.46 11.77 -0.44
N ASN A 34 -8.53 10.82 -0.41
CA ASN A 34 -7.09 11.04 -0.30
C ASN A 34 -6.41 10.24 -1.40
N PRO A 35 -5.20 10.58 -1.83
CA PRO A 35 -4.45 9.75 -2.75
C PRO A 35 -4.32 8.31 -2.22
N GLY A 36 -4.84 7.34 -2.98
CA GLY A 36 -4.83 5.90 -2.64
C GLY A 36 -5.84 5.45 -1.59
N ALA A 37 -6.69 6.34 -1.03
CA ALA A 37 -7.67 5.97 -0.01
C ALA A 37 -8.90 6.88 -0.05
N VAL A 38 -10.04 6.35 0.41
CA VAL A 38 -11.25 7.15 0.67
C VAL A 38 -11.63 6.97 2.14
N ARG A 39 -11.74 8.09 2.86
CA ARG A 39 -12.26 8.05 4.23
C ARG A 39 -13.78 8.23 4.19
N LEU A 40 -14.48 7.29 4.78
CA LEU A 40 -15.91 7.33 4.99
C LEU A 40 -16.19 7.84 6.39
N ARG A 41 -16.81 9.03 6.50
CA ARG A 41 -17.16 9.60 7.79
C ARG A 41 -18.67 9.59 7.97
N LEU A 42 -19.17 8.90 9.00
CA LEU A 42 -20.53 9.05 9.48
C LEU A 42 -20.59 10.14 10.56
N SER A 43 -21.49 11.08 10.37
CA SER A 43 -21.79 12.15 11.33
C SER A 43 -23.25 12.10 11.72
N ALA A 44 -23.52 12.21 13.02
CA ALA A 44 -24.88 12.36 13.53
C ALA A 44 -25.23 13.86 13.69
N TYR A 45 -26.44 14.23 13.33
CA TYR A 45 -26.95 15.58 13.44
C TYR A 45 -28.20 15.59 14.32
N GLU A 46 -28.30 16.58 15.19
CA GLU A 46 -29.46 16.81 16.09
C GLU A 46 -29.71 15.66 17.09
N VAL A 47 -28.79 14.72 17.22
CA VAL A 47 -28.84 13.62 18.17
C VAL A 47 -27.46 13.38 18.77
N GLU A 48 -27.41 13.09 20.05
CA GLU A 48 -26.19 12.84 20.80
C GLU A 48 -26.36 11.65 21.76
N GLY A 49 -25.26 11.12 22.25
CA GLY A 49 -25.23 10.12 23.29
C GLY A 49 -24.67 8.75 22.86
N GLU A 50 -24.53 7.90 23.83
CA GLU A 50 -23.89 6.58 23.69
C GLU A 50 -24.64 5.63 22.73
N SER A 51 -25.97 5.78 22.64
CA SER A 51 -26.82 5.00 21.71
C SER A 51 -26.48 5.30 20.25
N VAL A 52 -26.20 6.57 19.94
CA VAL A 52 -25.82 7.03 18.59
C VAL A 52 -24.43 6.55 18.23
N ALA A 53 -23.49 6.57 19.17
CA ALA A 53 -22.14 6.03 18.97
C ALA A 53 -22.19 4.54 18.65
N ARG A 54 -22.95 3.75 19.42
CA ARG A 54 -23.16 2.31 19.16
C ARG A 54 -23.85 2.05 17.81
N GLU A 55 -24.77 2.92 17.40
CA GLU A 55 -25.39 2.77 16.07
C GLU A 55 -24.38 3.02 14.94
N ILE A 56 -23.54 4.07 15.04
CA ILE A 56 -22.47 4.32 14.06
C ILE A 56 -21.53 3.14 13.97
N GLU A 57 -21.11 2.54 15.09
CA GLU A 57 -20.29 1.33 15.12
C GLU A 57 -20.98 0.15 14.42
N SER A 58 -22.27 -0.07 14.72
CA SER A 58 -23.06 -1.12 14.09
C SER A 58 -23.19 -0.92 12.58
N ARG A 59 -23.37 0.32 12.11
CA ARG A 59 -23.40 0.65 10.67
C ARG A 59 -22.07 0.36 9.99
N PHE A 60 -20.96 0.73 10.61
CA PHE A 60 -19.64 0.40 10.07
C PHE A 60 -19.36 -1.10 10.10
N GLU A 61 -19.85 -1.84 11.08
CA GLU A 61 -19.72 -3.30 11.11
C GLU A 61 -20.54 -3.97 9.98
N ALA A 62 -21.72 -3.44 9.66
CA ALA A 62 -22.48 -3.88 8.50
C ALA A 62 -21.73 -3.59 7.19
N LEU A 63 -21.08 -2.43 7.08
CA LEU A 63 -20.28 -2.06 5.92
C LEU A 63 -19.06 -2.98 5.73
N ARG A 64 -18.44 -3.48 6.80
CA ARG A 64 -17.37 -4.48 6.74
C ARG A 64 -17.76 -5.73 5.96
N ARG A 65 -19.01 -6.13 6.02
CA ARG A 65 -19.50 -7.32 5.29
C ARG A 65 -19.68 -7.07 3.80
N ILE A 66 -19.86 -5.81 3.41
CA ILE A 66 -20.07 -5.40 2.01
C ILE A 66 -18.73 -5.21 1.30
N ILE A 67 -17.75 -4.59 1.99
CA ILE A 67 -16.44 -4.26 1.43
C ILE A 67 -15.29 -4.77 2.32
N PRO A 68 -15.24 -6.07 2.65
CA PRO A 68 -14.30 -6.60 3.65
C PRO A 68 -12.84 -6.39 3.28
N HIS A 69 -12.51 -6.44 2.00
CA HIS A 69 -11.15 -6.30 1.49
C HIS A 69 -10.69 -4.85 1.32
N ASN A 70 -11.63 -3.90 1.30
CA ASN A 70 -11.32 -2.49 1.05
C ASN A 70 -11.11 -1.68 2.34
N ILE A 71 -11.41 -2.23 3.51
CA ILE A 71 -11.23 -1.51 4.78
C ILE A 71 -9.83 -1.70 5.31
N ILE A 72 -9.07 -0.62 5.39
CA ILE A 72 -7.69 -0.64 5.89
C ILE A 72 -7.56 -0.13 7.32
N GLY A 73 -8.49 0.66 7.82
CA GLY A 73 -8.42 1.18 9.18
C GLY A 73 -9.67 1.94 9.62
N PHE A 74 -9.61 2.45 10.84
CA PHE A 74 -10.65 3.27 11.45
C PHE A 74 -10.05 4.57 11.99
N GLU A 75 -10.88 5.58 12.19
CA GLU A 75 -10.55 6.89 12.72
C GLU A 75 -9.72 7.75 11.75
N THR A 76 -8.67 8.40 12.25
CA THR A 76 -7.80 9.30 11.49
C THR A 76 -6.45 8.68 11.13
N ALA A 77 -6.25 7.41 11.41
CA ALA A 77 -4.98 6.73 11.18
C ALA A 77 -4.52 6.88 9.70
N THR A 78 -3.27 7.17 9.53
CA THR A 78 -2.61 7.14 8.22
C THR A 78 -2.27 5.70 7.82
N MET A 79 -1.97 5.44 6.54
CA MET A 79 -1.58 4.09 6.11
C MET A 79 -0.35 3.57 6.86
N GLN A 80 0.65 4.43 7.11
CA GLN A 80 1.85 4.05 7.84
C GLN A 80 1.56 3.71 9.31
N GLU A 81 0.60 4.38 9.96
CA GLU A 81 0.16 4.02 11.31
C GLU A 81 -0.59 2.69 11.33
N VAL A 82 -1.37 2.38 10.30
CA VAL A 82 -2.01 1.06 10.14
C VAL A 82 -0.96 -0.03 9.94
N VAL A 83 0.04 0.20 9.09
CA VAL A 83 1.18 -0.72 8.89
C VAL A 83 1.91 -0.94 10.23
N HIS A 84 2.25 0.15 10.93
CA HIS A 84 2.89 0.10 12.25
C HIS A 84 2.12 -0.80 13.23
N LYS A 85 0.81 -0.56 13.35
CA LYS A 85 -0.05 -1.33 14.24
C LYS A 85 -0.02 -2.82 13.92
N ILE A 86 -0.19 -3.21 12.65
CA ILE A 86 -0.22 -4.63 12.27
C ILE A 86 1.15 -5.28 12.47
N LEU A 87 2.25 -4.63 12.08
CA LEU A 87 3.61 -5.14 12.26
C LEU A 87 3.90 -5.38 13.75
N THR A 88 3.54 -4.41 14.60
CA THR A 88 3.75 -4.51 16.05
C THR A 88 2.90 -5.62 16.69
N GLU A 89 1.60 -5.68 16.38
CA GLU A 89 0.69 -6.69 16.93
C GLU A 89 1.07 -8.12 16.53
N ARG A 90 1.67 -8.30 15.33
CA ARG A 90 2.08 -9.61 14.82
C ARG A 90 3.55 -9.91 15.00
N SER A 91 4.31 -9.01 15.63
CA SER A 91 5.77 -9.14 15.79
C SER A 91 6.51 -9.36 14.47
N LEU A 92 6.03 -8.71 13.40
CA LEU A 92 6.63 -8.75 12.07
C LEU A 92 7.64 -7.61 11.90
N THR A 93 8.60 -7.80 11.01
CA THR A 93 9.67 -6.83 10.71
C THR A 93 9.75 -6.59 9.20
N LEU A 94 10.20 -5.38 8.82
CA LEU A 94 10.14 -4.89 7.45
C LEU A 94 11.49 -4.39 6.96
N ALA A 95 11.84 -4.74 5.71
CA ALA A 95 12.86 -4.08 4.91
C ALA A 95 12.24 -3.40 3.69
N THR A 96 12.90 -2.35 3.14
CA THR A 96 12.46 -1.68 1.90
C THR A 96 13.57 -1.65 0.86
N ALA A 97 13.20 -1.74 -0.43
CA ALA A 97 14.12 -1.57 -1.55
C ALA A 97 13.52 -0.60 -2.58
N GLU A 98 14.09 0.58 -2.68
CA GLU A 98 13.49 1.70 -3.39
C GLU A 98 14.33 2.18 -4.57
N SER A 99 13.67 2.40 -5.70
CA SER A 99 14.25 3.04 -6.87
C SER A 99 13.59 4.41 -7.10
N CYS A 100 12.49 4.48 -7.84
CA CYS A 100 11.86 5.74 -8.24
C CYS A 100 11.35 6.61 -7.07
N THR A 101 11.05 6.03 -5.93
CA THR A 101 10.64 6.72 -4.70
C THR A 101 11.81 7.35 -3.93
N GLY A 102 13.04 6.83 -4.12
CA GLY A 102 14.26 7.42 -3.56
C GLY A 102 14.25 7.52 -2.02
N GLY A 103 13.77 6.50 -1.33
CA GLY A 103 13.65 6.47 0.13
C GLY A 103 12.28 6.96 0.66
N GLY A 104 11.31 7.19 -0.22
CA GLY A 104 10.00 7.73 0.17
C GLY A 104 9.16 6.77 1.02
N ILE A 105 9.27 5.45 0.82
CA ILE A 105 8.60 4.45 1.66
C ILE A 105 9.25 4.44 3.05
N ALA A 106 10.58 4.34 3.11
CA ALA A 106 11.32 4.39 4.36
C ALA A 106 11.05 5.68 5.15
N ALA A 107 11.00 6.84 4.47
CA ALA A 107 10.65 8.11 5.08
C ALA A 107 9.23 8.08 5.68
N ALA A 108 8.22 7.61 4.91
CA ALA A 108 6.84 7.56 5.37
C ALA A 108 6.65 6.66 6.60
N ILE A 109 7.28 5.48 6.63
CA ILE A 109 7.15 4.57 7.77
C ILE A 109 7.91 5.06 9.01
N THR A 110 9.01 5.79 8.83
CA THR A 110 9.81 6.35 9.94
C THR A 110 9.22 7.63 10.53
N GLU A 111 8.22 8.24 9.90
CA GLU A 111 7.39 9.28 10.53
C GLU A 111 6.61 8.76 11.75
N VAL A 112 6.36 7.44 11.83
CA VAL A 112 5.63 6.85 12.95
C VAL A 112 6.60 6.59 14.10
N PRO A 113 6.37 7.20 15.30
CA PRO A 113 7.18 6.92 16.47
C PRO A 113 7.18 5.44 16.82
N GLY A 114 8.35 4.89 17.19
CA GLY A 114 8.50 3.47 17.52
C GLY A 114 8.76 2.56 16.30
N SER A 115 8.88 3.10 15.10
CA SER A 115 9.19 2.32 13.88
C SER A 115 10.47 1.49 13.98
N SER A 116 11.46 1.90 14.79
CA SER A 116 12.69 1.14 15.04
C SER A 116 12.47 -0.26 15.62
N ALA A 117 11.31 -0.53 16.20
CA ALA A 117 10.97 -1.85 16.73
C ALA A 117 10.74 -2.89 15.60
N TRP A 118 10.38 -2.45 14.39
CA TRP A 118 10.00 -3.31 13.29
C TRP A 118 10.61 -2.95 11.92
N PHE A 119 11.03 -1.71 11.68
CA PHE A 119 11.77 -1.35 10.48
C PHE A 119 13.26 -1.65 10.67
N ARG A 120 13.81 -2.51 9.82
CA ARG A 120 15.19 -3.00 9.97
C ARG A 120 16.15 -2.29 9.04
N GLU A 121 15.84 -2.26 7.75
CA GLU A 121 16.77 -1.74 6.75
C GLU A 121 16.04 -1.20 5.53
N GLY A 122 16.59 -0.13 4.93
CA GLY A 122 16.09 0.47 3.69
C GLY A 122 17.21 0.62 2.67
N PHE A 123 17.03 -0.01 1.50
CA PHE A 123 17.95 0.07 0.38
C PHE A 123 17.43 1.08 -0.64
N VAL A 124 18.22 2.08 -0.98
CA VAL A 124 17.94 2.98 -2.10
C VAL A 124 18.81 2.57 -3.28
N THR A 125 18.25 1.73 -4.16
CA THR A 125 18.93 1.17 -5.33
C THR A 125 18.49 1.90 -6.60
N TYR A 126 18.87 3.18 -6.70
CA TYR A 126 18.39 4.07 -7.76
C TYR A 126 18.98 3.72 -9.13
N ALA A 127 20.27 3.51 -9.21
CA ALA A 127 20.96 3.02 -10.41
C ALA A 127 20.71 1.52 -10.64
N ALA A 128 20.80 1.06 -11.88
CA ALA A 128 20.66 -0.36 -12.21
C ALA A 128 21.72 -1.23 -11.50
N GLU A 129 22.97 -0.76 -11.49
CA GLU A 129 24.11 -1.43 -10.86
C GLU A 129 23.94 -1.59 -9.34
N ALA A 130 23.25 -0.63 -8.70
CA ALA A 130 22.95 -0.71 -7.27
C ALA A 130 21.96 -1.85 -6.94
N LYS A 131 21.04 -2.20 -7.85
CA LYS A 131 20.14 -3.35 -7.70
C LYS A 131 20.92 -4.66 -7.67
N THR A 132 21.91 -4.79 -8.55
CA THR A 132 22.80 -5.96 -8.58
C THR A 132 23.72 -5.99 -7.37
N SER A 133 24.43 -4.92 -7.07
CA SER A 133 25.46 -4.90 -6.02
C SER A 133 24.90 -5.01 -4.60
N LEU A 134 23.72 -4.44 -4.33
CA LEU A 134 23.13 -4.40 -2.99
C LEU A 134 22.07 -5.49 -2.77
N LEU A 135 21.35 -5.89 -3.82
CA LEU A 135 20.21 -6.81 -3.70
C LEU A 135 20.38 -8.12 -4.49
N ASP A 136 21.53 -8.34 -5.10
CA ASP A 136 21.83 -9.52 -5.94
C ASP A 136 20.85 -9.73 -7.11
N VAL A 137 20.24 -8.65 -7.63
CA VAL A 137 19.41 -8.73 -8.84
C VAL A 137 20.32 -9.09 -10.02
N ASP A 138 19.95 -10.14 -10.76
CA ASP A 138 20.74 -10.60 -11.91
C ASP A 138 20.82 -9.47 -12.98
N PRO A 139 22.03 -9.04 -13.38
CA PRO A 139 22.18 -8.03 -14.42
C PRO A 139 21.59 -8.47 -15.77
N LYS A 140 21.56 -9.78 -16.07
CA LYS A 140 20.89 -10.30 -17.27
C LYS A 140 19.39 -10.10 -17.23
N MET A 141 18.76 -10.31 -16.08
CA MET A 141 17.33 -10.01 -15.89
C MET A 141 17.03 -8.51 -16.18
N ILE A 142 17.91 -7.62 -15.71
CA ILE A 142 17.76 -6.18 -15.97
C ILE A 142 17.91 -5.86 -17.46
N GLU A 143 18.81 -6.54 -18.16
CA GLU A 143 19.07 -6.36 -19.60
C GLU A 143 17.90 -6.91 -20.45
N GLU A 144 17.39 -8.10 -20.12
CA GLU A 144 16.35 -8.80 -20.87
C GLU A 144 14.96 -8.23 -20.62
N GLU A 145 14.57 -8.03 -19.35
CA GLU A 145 13.23 -7.61 -18.93
C GLU A 145 13.09 -6.08 -18.75
N GLY A 146 14.23 -5.39 -18.68
CA GLY A 146 14.27 -3.97 -18.37
C GLY A 146 14.25 -3.68 -16.86
N VAL A 147 14.84 -2.52 -16.50
CA VAL A 147 14.95 -2.10 -15.09
C VAL A 147 13.59 -1.86 -14.43
N VAL A 148 12.54 -1.60 -15.21
CA VAL A 148 11.16 -1.43 -14.76
C VAL A 148 10.34 -2.61 -15.28
N SER A 149 10.36 -3.68 -14.53
CA SER A 149 9.62 -4.92 -14.80
C SER A 149 9.16 -5.57 -13.50
N GLU A 150 8.21 -6.47 -13.61
CA GLU A 150 7.69 -7.23 -12.47
C GLU A 150 8.76 -8.15 -11.89
N ASP A 151 9.55 -8.80 -12.76
CA ASP A 151 10.64 -9.69 -12.36
C ASP A 151 11.72 -8.96 -11.56
N VAL A 152 12.12 -7.77 -12.01
CA VAL A 152 13.09 -6.94 -11.28
C VAL A 152 12.51 -6.47 -9.94
N ALA A 153 11.21 -6.09 -9.87
CA ALA A 153 10.58 -5.70 -8.61
C ALA A 153 10.54 -6.86 -7.60
N GLN A 154 10.21 -8.07 -8.06
CA GLN A 154 10.23 -9.30 -7.23
C GLN A 154 11.65 -9.65 -6.78
N ALA A 155 12.62 -9.59 -7.70
CA ALA A 155 14.03 -9.85 -7.38
C ALA A 155 14.57 -8.85 -6.35
N MET A 156 14.21 -7.54 -6.46
CA MET A 156 14.56 -6.53 -5.47
C MET A 156 13.97 -6.83 -4.09
N ALA A 157 12.68 -7.21 -4.02
CA ALA A 157 12.02 -7.55 -2.76
C ALA A 157 12.65 -8.80 -2.11
N ARG A 158 12.91 -9.84 -2.90
CA ARG A 158 13.64 -11.05 -2.47
C ARG A 158 15.03 -10.73 -1.97
N GLY A 159 15.78 -9.91 -2.72
CA GLY A 159 17.12 -9.47 -2.36
C GLY A 159 17.16 -8.68 -1.05
N ALA A 160 16.19 -7.81 -0.82
CA ALA A 160 16.06 -7.06 0.43
C ALA A 160 15.90 -8.00 1.65
N LEU A 161 15.04 -9.05 1.54
CA LEU A 161 14.92 -10.04 2.59
C LEU A 161 16.17 -10.91 2.76
N ALA A 162 16.84 -11.25 1.67
CA ALA A 162 18.08 -12.03 1.75
C ALA A 162 19.20 -11.27 2.45
N ARG A 163 19.30 -9.96 2.19
CA ARG A 163 20.30 -9.07 2.80
C ARG A 163 19.96 -8.66 4.23
N CYS A 164 18.69 -8.70 4.61
CA CYS A 164 18.22 -8.39 5.97
C CYS A 164 17.57 -9.63 6.61
N PRO A 165 18.36 -10.56 7.20
CA PRO A 165 17.84 -11.80 7.78
C PRO A 165 16.82 -11.58 8.90
N ASP A 166 16.91 -10.47 9.61
CA ASP A 166 16.01 -10.08 10.71
C ASP A 166 14.67 -9.52 10.21
N SER A 167 14.49 -9.39 8.89
CA SER A 167 13.20 -8.98 8.31
C SER A 167 12.37 -10.18 7.90
N THR A 168 11.08 -10.11 8.24
CA THR A 168 10.06 -11.10 7.84
C THR A 168 9.36 -10.70 6.55
N LEU A 169 9.26 -9.39 6.28
CA LEU A 169 8.63 -8.81 5.10
C LEU A 169 9.60 -7.87 4.38
N ALA A 170 9.43 -7.75 3.08
CA ALA A 170 10.04 -6.66 2.31
C ALA A 170 9.06 -6.08 1.30
N VAL A 171 9.27 -4.82 0.95
CA VAL A 171 8.60 -4.15 -0.17
C VAL A 171 9.64 -3.49 -1.07
N ALA A 172 9.50 -3.68 -2.38
CA ALA A 172 10.40 -3.09 -3.37
C ALA A 172 9.61 -2.35 -4.44
N VAL A 173 10.22 -1.28 -5.00
CA VAL A 173 9.62 -0.50 -6.07
C VAL A 173 10.64 -0.16 -7.15
N THR A 174 10.25 -0.34 -8.40
CA THR A 174 10.96 0.17 -9.57
C THR A 174 9.96 0.79 -10.54
N GLY A 175 10.30 1.91 -11.21
CA GLY A 175 9.34 2.58 -12.06
C GLY A 175 9.82 3.85 -12.71
N VAL A 176 9.01 4.37 -13.63
CA VAL A 176 9.23 5.61 -14.37
C VAL A 176 8.38 6.73 -13.77
N ALA A 177 8.97 7.53 -12.87
CA ALA A 177 8.26 8.63 -12.22
C ALA A 177 8.05 9.86 -13.12
N GLY A 178 8.74 9.93 -14.27
CA GLY A 178 8.65 11.05 -15.21
C GLY A 178 9.41 12.31 -14.76
N PRO A 179 9.31 13.44 -15.52
CA PRO A 179 8.50 13.58 -16.74
C PRO A 179 9.09 12.89 -17.97
N THR A 180 10.33 12.45 -17.93
CA THR A 180 11.07 11.74 -18.99
C THR A 180 11.36 10.28 -18.60
N GLY A 181 11.97 9.50 -19.50
CA GLY A 181 12.40 8.12 -19.23
C GLY A 181 11.32 7.07 -19.54
N GLY A 182 10.12 7.46 -19.95
CA GLY A 182 9.11 6.51 -20.42
C GLY A 182 9.39 6.03 -21.86
N THR A 183 8.94 4.82 -22.14
CA THR A 183 8.92 4.20 -23.47
C THR A 183 7.49 3.86 -23.86
N TYR A 184 7.28 3.29 -25.06
CA TYR A 184 5.97 2.79 -25.46
C TYR A 184 5.48 1.63 -24.57
N LEU A 185 6.38 0.75 -24.16
CA LEU A 185 6.07 -0.42 -23.31
C LEU A 185 5.98 -0.04 -21.83
N THR A 186 6.78 0.91 -21.39
CA THR A 186 6.82 1.39 -19.99
C THR A 186 6.65 2.91 -19.97
N PRO A 187 5.42 3.41 -20.21
CA PRO A 187 5.16 4.85 -20.19
C PRO A 187 5.42 5.47 -18.82
N VAL A 188 5.56 6.81 -18.80
CA VAL A 188 5.65 7.57 -17.54
C VAL A 188 4.46 7.22 -16.64
N GLY A 189 4.74 6.94 -15.37
CA GLY A 189 3.76 6.49 -14.39
C GLY A 189 3.71 4.98 -14.21
N THR A 190 4.35 4.18 -15.08
CA THR A 190 4.48 2.74 -14.88
C THR A 190 5.39 2.46 -13.70
N VAL A 191 4.88 1.77 -12.70
CA VAL A 191 5.62 1.35 -11.50
C VAL A 191 5.29 -0.10 -11.17
N CYS A 192 6.32 -0.92 -11.04
CA CYS A 192 6.21 -2.29 -10.53
C CYS A 192 6.55 -2.30 -9.04
N ILE A 193 5.67 -2.85 -8.23
CA ILE A 193 5.79 -2.95 -6.78
C ILE A 193 5.85 -4.42 -6.41
N GLY A 194 6.95 -4.86 -5.81
CA GLY A 194 7.16 -6.22 -5.34
C GLY A 194 7.05 -6.29 -3.82
N TRP A 195 6.39 -7.32 -3.32
CA TRP A 195 6.40 -7.67 -1.90
C TRP A 195 7.04 -9.04 -1.73
N ALA A 196 7.69 -9.23 -0.60
CA ALA A 196 8.26 -10.53 -0.24
C ALA A 196 7.93 -10.85 1.21
N GLU A 197 7.65 -12.12 1.48
CA GLU A 197 7.41 -12.67 2.81
C GLU A 197 8.33 -13.86 3.03
N ARG A 198 8.95 -13.91 4.21
CA ARG A 198 9.73 -15.05 4.66
C ARG A 198 8.81 -16.05 5.36
N PHE A 199 8.64 -17.21 4.76
CA PHE A 199 7.87 -18.30 5.32
C PHE A 199 8.77 -19.52 5.54
N ASN A 200 9.16 -19.78 6.78
CA ASN A 200 10.19 -20.75 7.14
C ASN A 200 11.51 -20.45 6.40
N GLU A 201 12.03 -21.44 5.64
CA GLU A 201 13.28 -21.33 4.85
C GLU A 201 13.05 -20.72 3.45
N HIS A 202 11.80 -20.39 3.09
CA HIS A 202 11.45 -19.92 1.75
C HIS A 202 11.05 -18.43 1.75
N ILE A 203 11.33 -17.76 0.64
CA ILE A 203 10.84 -16.40 0.36
C ILE A 203 9.81 -16.51 -0.75
N VAL A 204 8.58 -16.12 -0.42
CA VAL A 204 7.48 -15.99 -1.38
C VAL A 204 7.41 -14.51 -1.83
N THR A 205 7.22 -14.29 -3.13
CA THR A 205 7.14 -12.94 -3.69
C THR A 205 5.81 -12.72 -4.39
N TYR A 206 5.34 -11.48 -4.34
CA TYR A 206 4.14 -10.99 -5.00
C TYR A 206 4.50 -9.72 -5.76
N VAL A 207 3.75 -9.39 -6.80
CA VAL A 207 3.99 -8.19 -7.59
C VAL A 207 2.70 -7.59 -8.10
N ARG A 208 2.70 -6.27 -8.26
CA ARG A 208 1.63 -5.51 -8.88
C ARG A 208 2.23 -4.39 -9.70
N THR A 209 1.77 -4.21 -10.93
CA THR A 209 2.09 -3.07 -11.77
C THR A 209 0.97 -2.04 -11.69
N ILE A 210 1.31 -0.78 -11.47
CA ILE A 210 0.39 0.35 -11.50
C ILE A 210 0.78 1.34 -12.59
N HIS A 211 -0.22 2.08 -13.08
CA HIS A 211 -0.05 3.18 -14.01
C HIS A 211 -0.54 4.48 -13.37
N ALA A 212 0.34 5.12 -12.61
CA ALA A 212 0.03 6.36 -11.91
C ALA A 212 0.07 7.56 -12.85
N HIS A 213 -0.85 8.49 -12.69
CA HIS A 213 -0.97 9.69 -13.51
C HIS A 213 -0.50 10.95 -12.78
N GLY A 214 -0.12 11.98 -13.55
CA GLY A 214 0.20 13.30 -13.03
C GLY A 214 1.70 13.61 -12.97
N SER A 215 2.08 14.52 -12.09
CA SER A 215 3.46 14.96 -11.94
C SER A 215 4.34 13.87 -11.31
N ARG A 216 5.67 14.02 -11.47
CA ARG A 216 6.66 13.15 -10.81
C ARG A 216 6.41 12.97 -9.30
N SER A 217 6.03 14.03 -8.60
CA SER A 217 5.72 13.97 -7.18
C SER A 217 4.44 13.15 -6.91
N MET A 218 3.43 13.27 -7.78
CA MET A 218 2.20 12.48 -7.67
C MET A 218 2.45 11.00 -7.91
N VAL A 219 3.21 10.64 -8.96
CA VAL A 219 3.60 9.24 -9.22
C VAL A 219 4.34 8.65 -8.03
N ARG A 220 5.37 9.34 -7.51
CA ARG A 220 6.12 8.88 -6.34
C ARG A 220 5.23 8.70 -5.10
N ARG A 221 4.32 9.65 -4.85
CA ARG A 221 3.37 9.56 -3.73
C ARG A 221 2.39 8.39 -3.89
N ALA A 222 1.82 8.21 -5.08
CA ALA A 222 0.95 7.07 -5.39
C ALA A 222 1.69 5.74 -5.16
N THR A 223 2.95 5.65 -5.61
CA THR A 223 3.79 4.47 -5.40
C THR A 223 3.96 4.14 -3.91
N VAL A 224 4.30 5.15 -3.07
CA VAL A 224 4.44 4.95 -1.62
C VAL A 224 3.15 4.43 -1.00
N LEU A 225 2.01 5.04 -1.35
CA LEU A 225 0.72 4.65 -0.81
C LEU A 225 0.33 3.23 -1.24
N THR A 226 0.49 2.88 -2.52
CA THR A 226 0.19 1.52 -2.99
C THR A 226 1.15 0.47 -2.39
N ALA A 227 2.41 0.83 -2.17
CA ALA A 227 3.36 -0.05 -1.49
C ALA A 227 2.93 -0.38 -0.05
N LEU A 228 2.45 0.62 0.70
CA LEU A 228 1.92 0.44 2.06
C LEU A 228 0.58 -0.30 2.07
N GLU A 229 -0.30 -0.01 1.10
CA GLU A 229 -1.57 -0.72 0.91
C GLU A 229 -1.33 -2.22 0.70
N GLY A 230 -0.45 -2.59 -0.23
CA GLY A 230 -0.10 -3.99 -0.48
C GLY A 230 0.55 -4.69 0.73
N LEU A 231 1.31 -3.98 1.56
CA LEU A 231 1.78 -4.53 2.85
C LEU A 231 0.60 -4.85 3.78
N ILE A 232 -0.40 -3.97 3.88
CA ILE A 232 -1.59 -4.20 4.70
C ILE A 232 -2.37 -5.40 4.16
N GLU A 233 -2.54 -5.49 2.85
CA GLU A 233 -3.22 -6.62 2.18
C GLU A 233 -2.48 -7.94 2.42
N LEU A 234 -1.16 -7.96 2.20
CA LEU A 234 -0.31 -9.13 2.45
C LEU A 234 -0.45 -9.61 3.89
N MET A 235 -0.31 -8.72 4.84
CA MET A 235 -0.42 -9.07 6.25
C MET A 235 -1.81 -9.52 6.66
N ARG A 236 -2.89 -9.07 6.02
CA ARG A 236 -4.26 -9.43 6.39
C ARG A 236 -4.81 -10.63 5.65
N PHE A 237 -4.48 -10.74 4.36
CA PHE A 237 -5.14 -11.68 3.44
C PHE A 237 -4.15 -12.65 2.76
N GLY A 238 -2.85 -12.46 2.93
CA GLY A 238 -1.82 -13.37 2.42
C GLY A 238 -1.48 -13.20 0.94
N ASN A 239 -2.15 -12.29 0.20
CA ASN A 239 -1.79 -11.99 -1.20
C ASN A 239 -2.22 -10.58 -1.63
N PRO A 240 -1.27 -9.67 -1.83
CA PRO A 240 -1.55 -8.30 -2.25
C PRO A 240 -1.88 -8.17 -3.75
N ALA A 241 -1.69 -9.23 -4.55
CA ALA A 241 -1.89 -9.18 -6.01
C ALA A 241 -3.33 -9.48 -6.45
N VAL A 242 -4.23 -9.89 -5.54
CA VAL A 242 -5.60 -10.36 -5.88
C VAL A 242 -6.59 -9.20 -6.04
N MET A 243 -6.26 -7.99 -5.63
CA MET A 243 -7.17 -6.84 -5.77
C MET A 243 -6.88 -6.12 -7.09
N PRO A 244 -7.82 -6.09 -8.05
CA PRO A 244 -7.67 -5.26 -9.24
C PRO A 244 -7.69 -3.79 -8.83
N CYS A 245 -6.56 -3.10 -8.95
CA CYS A 245 -6.51 -1.64 -8.91
C CYS A 245 -6.94 -1.11 -10.28
N GLU A 246 -8.21 -0.84 -10.46
CA GLU A 246 -8.68 0.06 -11.51
C GLU A 246 -8.53 1.50 -10.98
N TYR A 247 -7.44 2.16 -11.36
CA TYR A 247 -7.22 3.59 -11.14
C TYR A 247 -7.60 4.41 -12.38
#